data_514e02504a78a6bb3bb89509951392d7
#
_entry.id   514e02504a78a6bb3bb89509951392d7
#
_cell.length_a   1.000
_cell.length_b   1.000
_cell.length_c   1.000
_cell.angle_alpha   90.00
_cell.angle_beta   90.00
_cell.angle_gamma   90.00
#
_symmetry.space_group_name_H-M   'P 1'
#
loop_
_entity.id
_entity.type
_entity.pdbx_description
1 polymer ?
#
loop_
_entity_poly.entity_id
_entity_poly.type
_entity_poly.pdbx_seq_one_letter_code
_entity_poly.pdbx_strand_id
1 'polypeptide(L)'
;MFTFIVNGKTVQTERDVKLLTFLREDLGLTSVKNGCSEGACGTCMTLVDGKPTKACVMKTSKMEGKTVLTCEGLTDREKDVYAYAFTHCGAVQCGFCTPGMVISAKGLLDQSPDPTRQEVAFALRNNICRCTGYQKIEDAVLLTARLLRENAPVPHEDFTGKVGENLPRVDAPAKTIGTAEYTDDIRLPGMLIGGVVRSEYPRAIIKSIDVTAAAALPGVLRVVTAADLPGQVKVGHLKRDQWVLVPIGGEVHFCG
;
A
#
# COMPACT_ATOMS: atom_id res chain seq x y z
N MET A 1 12.37 -13.71 -22.18
CA MET A 1 12.48 -14.13 -20.76
C MET A 1 13.41 -13.16 -20.08
N PHE A 2 13.01 -12.59 -18.93
CA PHE A 2 13.78 -11.64 -18.12
C PHE A 2 14.22 -12.32 -16.84
N THR A 3 15.51 -12.22 -16.49
CA THR A 3 16.11 -12.85 -15.31
C THR A 3 16.69 -11.76 -14.40
N PHE A 4 16.27 -11.73 -13.14
CA PHE A 4 16.73 -10.75 -12.15
C PHE A 4 16.64 -11.33 -10.74
N ILE A 5 17.15 -10.60 -9.74
CA ILE A 5 17.19 -11.07 -8.35
C ILE A 5 16.14 -10.28 -7.55
N VAL A 6 15.30 -10.98 -6.78
CA VAL A 6 14.37 -10.37 -5.83
C VAL A 6 14.63 -10.94 -4.45
N ASN A 7 14.96 -10.08 -3.49
CA ASN A 7 15.26 -10.48 -2.10
C ASN A 7 16.28 -11.64 -2.02
N GLY A 8 17.34 -11.56 -2.82
CA GLY A 8 18.42 -12.56 -2.88
C GLY A 8 18.07 -13.84 -3.66
N LYS A 9 16.87 -13.98 -4.23
CA LYS A 9 16.45 -15.13 -5.02
C LYS A 9 16.39 -14.76 -6.50
N THR A 10 16.96 -15.60 -7.37
CA THR A 10 16.83 -15.45 -8.82
C THR A 10 15.40 -15.77 -9.25
N VAL A 11 14.79 -14.89 -10.00
CA VAL A 11 13.46 -15.03 -10.59
C VAL A 11 13.53 -14.86 -12.10
N GLN A 12 12.59 -15.50 -12.79
CA GLN A 12 12.46 -15.44 -14.25
C GLN A 12 11.01 -15.19 -14.64
N THR A 13 10.78 -14.38 -15.67
CA THR A 13 9.45 -14.15 -16.22
C THR A 13 9.52 -13.80 -17.70
N GLU A 14 8.51 -14.17 -18.45
CA GLU A 14 8.30 -13.73 -19.84
C GLU A 14 7.31 -12.55 -19.92
N ARG A 15 6.62 -12.27 -18.83
CA ARG A 15 5.61 -11.22 -18.73
C ARG A 15 6.26 -9.84 -18.61
N ASP A 16 6.05 -8.97 -19.61
CA ASP A 16 6.44 -7.56 -19.51
C ASP A 16 5.32 -6.72 -18.87
N VAL A 17 5.24 -6.79 -17.56
CA VAL A 17 4.23 -6.09 -16.74
C VAL A 17 4.90 -5.06 -15.82
N LYS A 18 4.10 -4.23 -15.13
CA LYS A 18 4.62 -3.37 -14.07
C LYS A 18 5.32 -4.21 -13.01
N LEU A 19 6.49 -3.78 -12.56
CA LEU A 19 7.22 -4.46 -11.47
C LEU A 19 6.35 -4.62 -10.22
N LEU A 20 5.55 -3.61 -9.89
CA LEU A 20 4.55 -3.66 -8.81
C LEU A 20 3.61 -4.88 -8.94
N THR A 21 3.04 -5.08 -10.13
CA THR A 21 2.13 -6.22 -10.41
C THR A 21 2.87 -7.54 -10.22
N PHE A 22 4.07 -7.67 -10.81
CA PHE A 22 4.87 -8.88 -10.71
C PHE A 22 5.23 -9.22 -9.25
N LEU A 23 5.69 -8.23 -8.46
CA LEU A 23 6.05 -8.45 -7.07
C LEU A 23 4.85 -8.90 -6.22
N ARG A 24 3.68 -8.29 -6.43
CA ARG A 24 2.48 -8.59 -5.64
C ARG A 24 1.75 -9.87 -6.10
N GLU A 25 1.49 -9.97 -7.41
CA GLU A 25 0.60 -11.02 -7.93
C GLU A 25 1.34 -12.32 -8.26
N ASP A 26 2.59 -12.23 -8.75
CA ASP A 26 3.35 -13.44 -9.11
C ASP A 26 4.23 -13.93 -7.95
N LEU A 27 4.77 -13.02 -7.11
CA LEU A 27 5.65 -13.39 -6.00
C LEU A 27 5.01 -13.28 -4.61
N GLY A 28 3.81 -12.72 -4.47
CA GLY A 28 3.11 -12.56 -3.19
C GLY A 28 3.77 -11.56 -2.23
N LEU A 29 4.62 -10.64 -2.73
CA LEU A 29 5.33 -9.66 -1.91
C LEU A 29 4.43 -8.44 -1.65
N THR A 30 3.58 -8.56 -0.64
CA THR A 30 2.50 -7.60 -0.35
C THR A 30 2.96 -6.37 0.42
N SER A 31 4.21 -6.31 0.90
CA SER A 31 4.79 -5.09 1.46
C SER A 31 4.86 -3.96 0.42
N VAL A 32 4.98 -4.31 -0.86
CA VAL A 32 4.96 -3.37 -1.98
C VAL A 32 3.51 -2.97 -2.25
N LYS A 33 3.05 -1.87 -1.66
CA LYS A 33 1.63 -1.46 -1.71
C LYS A 33 1.27 -0.72 -3.00
N ASN A 34 0.06 -0.97 -3.50
CA ASN A 34 -0.49 -0.27 -4.67
C ASN A 34 -1.36 0.92 -4.23
N GLY A 35 -0.78 2.14 -4.19
CA GLY A 35 -1.52 3.33 -3.79
C GLY A 35 -2.09 4.11 -4.97
N CYS A 36 -1.27 4.53 -5.92
CA CYS A 36 -1.71 5.39 -7.04
C CYS A 36 -1.52 4.76 -8.42
N SER A 37 -0.64 3.78 -8.59
CA SER A 37 -0.23 3.18 -9.87
C SER A 37 0.34 4.15 -10.93
N GLU A 38 0.65 5.41 -10.55
CA GLU A 38 1.01 6.51 -11.44
C GLU A 38 2.37 7.14 -11.12
N GLY A 39 3.11 6.57 -10.16
CA GLY A 39 4.42 7.10 -9.77
C GLY A 39 4.39 8.29 -8.80
N ALA A 40 3.23 8.72 -8.31
CA ALA A 40 3.12 9.87 -7.41
C ALA A 40 3.43 9.53 -5.94
N CYS A 41 2.73 8.55 -5.36
CA CYS A 41 2.63 8.39 -3.90
C CYS A 41 3.83 7.71 -3.21
N GLY A 42 4.63 6.92 -3.91
CA GLY A 42 5.80 6.22 -3.34
C GLY A 42 5.50 5.05 -2.41
N THR A 43 4.25 4.60 -2.25
CA THR A 43 3.92 3.44 -1.40
C THR A 43 4.47 2.12 -1.94
N CYS A 44 4.74 2.07 -3.25
CA CYS A 44 5.33 0.94 -3.95
C CYS A 44 6.87 1.03 -4.07
N MET A 45 7.53 1.73 -3.15
CA MET A 45 8.99 1.87 -3.20
C MET A 45 9.68 0.52 -3.01
N THR A 46 10.69 0.26 -3.84
CA THR A 46 11.63 -0.85 -3.77
C THR A 46 13.04 -0.32 -3.92
N LEU A 47 14.07 -1.04 -3.50
CA LEU A 47 15.42 -0.73 -3.95
C LEU A 47 15.72 -1.54 -5.22
N VAL A 48 16.11 -0.86 -6.28
CA VAL A 48 16.64 -1.48 -7.50
C VAL A 48 18.13 -1.12 -7.59
N ASP A 49 18.99 -2.12 -7.52
CA ASP A 49 20.45 -1.95 -7.43
C ASP A 49 20.82 -0.94 -6.31
N GLY A 50 20.19 -1.06 -5.14
CA GLY A 50 20.39 -0.20 -3.97
C GLY A 50 19.75 1.20 -4.08
N LYS A 51 19.04 1.54 -5.15
CA LYS A 51 18.43 2.86 -5.35
C LYS A 51 16.91 2.82 -5.16
N PRO A 52 16.32 3.73 -4.34
CA PRO A 52 14.87 3.83 -4.18
C PRO A 52 14.17 4.05 -5.51
N THR A 53 13.30 3.13 -5.88
CA THR A 53 12.62 3.09 -7.18
C THR A 53 11.15 2.71 -7.00
N LYS A 54 10.25 3.48 -7.63
CA LYS A 54 8.79 3.21 -7.57
C LYS A 54 8.43 2.06 -8.51
N ALA A 55 8.03 0.92 -7.99
CA ALA A 55 7.74 -0.29 -8.75
C ALA A 55 6.57 -0.13 -9.76
N CYS A 56 5.63 0.80 -9.53
CA CYS A 56 4.49 1.01 -10.41
C CYS A 56 4.84 1.67 -11.76
N VAL A 57 6.01 2.31 -11.87
CA VAL A 57 6.46 2.94 -13.13
C VAL A 57 7.58 2.15 -13.83
N MET A 58 8.04 1.06 -13.21
CA MET A 58 9.03 0.16 -13.78
C MET A 58 8.35 -1.06 -14.40
N LYS A 59 8.94 -1.60 -15.47
CA LYS A 59 8.52 -2.84 -16.09
C LYS A 59 9.52 -3.96 -15.81
N THR A 60 9.05 -5.20 -15.79
CA THR A 60 9.88 -6.40 -15.61
C THR A 60 10.97 -6.51 -16.69
N SER A 61 10.71 -6.07 -17.92
CA SER A 61 11.72 -6.00 -18.98
C SER A 61 12.92 -5.09 -18.70
N LYS A 62 12.78 -4.14 -17.77
CA LYS A 62 13.85 -3.24 -17.34
C LYS A 62 14.64 -3.77 -16.13
N MET A 63 14.27 -4.95 -15.63
CA MET A 63 14.91 -5.57 -14.46
C MET A 63 15.98 -6.61 -14.82
N GLU A 64 16.16 -6.92 -16.11
CA GLU A 64 17.19 -7.88 -16.54
C GLU A 64 18.53 -7.61 -15.86
N GLY A 65 19.08 -8.63 -15.19
CA GLY A 65 20.36 -8.58 -14.47
C GLY A 65 20.39 -7.72 -13.20
N LYS A 66 19.26 -7.12 -12.78
CA LYS A 66 19.18 -6.22 -11.62
C LYS A 66 18.84 -6.95 -10.34
N THR A 67 19.10 -6.27 -9.22
CA THR A 67 18.66 -6.68 -7.89
C THR A 67 17.50 -5.82 -7.41
N VAL A 68 16.48 -6.45 -6.85
CA VAL A 68 15.29 -5.78 -6.28
C VAL A 68 15.18 -6.19 -4.83
N LEU A 69 15.06 -5.21 -3.91
CA LEU A 69 14.81 -5.43 -2.49
C LEU A 69 13.47 -4.83 -2.10
N THR A 70 12.68 -5.60 -1.35
CA THR A 70 11.43 -5.19 -0.68
C THR A 70 11.57 -5.38 0.83
N CYS A 71 10.56 -5.00 1.63
CA CYS A 71 10.63 -5.20 3.09
C CYS A 71 10.78 -6.66 3.49
N GLU A 72 10.25 -7.59 2.70
CA GLU A 72 10.41 -9.04 2.98
C GLU A 72 11.88 -9.48 2.91
N GLY A 73 12.70 -8.79 2.11
CA GLY A 73 14.13 -9.09 1.96
C GLY A 73 15.06 -8.38 2.96
N LEU A 74 14.53 -7.56 3.85
CA LEU A 74 15.31 -7.00 4.96
C LEU A 74 15.79 -8.14 5.88
N THR A 75 16.97 -7.96 6.48
CA THR A 75 17.45 -8.88 7.51
C THR A 75 16.55 -8.85 8.74
N ASP A 76 16.54 -9.93 9.55
CA ASP A 76 15.72 -9.97 10.76
C ASP A 76 16.06 -8.80 11.70
N ARG A 77 17.35 -8.50 11.83
CA ARG A 77 17.81 -7.34 12.61
C ARG A 77 17.24 -6.01 12.10
N GLU A 78 17.23 -5.80 10.82
CA GLU A 78 16.66 -4.57 10.23
C GLU A 78 15.15 -4.50 10.48
N LYS A 79 14.43 -5.62 10.28
CA LYS A 79 12.99 -5.70 10.56
C LYS A 79 12.68 -5.36 12.00
N ASP A 80 13.42 -5.92 12.96
CA ASP A 80 13.23 -5.65 14.39
C ASP A 80 13.47 -4.18 14.73
N VAL A 81 14.55 -3.59 14.21
CA VAL A 81 14.90 -2.20 14.48
C VAL A 81 13.88 -1.24 13.86
N TYR A 82 13.49 -1.45 12.59
CA TYR A 82 12.46 -0.63 11.95
C TYR A 82 11.11 -0.77 12.67
N ALA A 83 10.69 -1.99 12.98
CA ALA A 83 9.44 -2.25 13.69
C ALA A 83 9.41 -1.54 15.05
N TYR A 84 10.48 -1.66 15.83
CA TYR A 84 10.61 -0.96 17.11
C TYR A 84 10.58 0.56 16.94
N ALA A 85 11.46 1.11 16.10
CA ALA A 85 11.62 2.55 15.98
C ALA A 85 10.32 3.25 15.51
N PHE A 86 9.65 2.68 14.51
CA PHE A 86 8.40 3.23 14.01
C PHE A 86 7.24 3.09 15.00
N THR A 87 7.22 2.02 15.77
CA THR A 87 6.24 1.80 16.84
C THR A 87 6.48 2.77 17.98
N HIS A 88 7.70 2.85 18.51
CA HIS A 88 8.11 3.68 19.64
C HIS A 88 7.86 5.18 19.36
N CYS A 89 8.24 5.66 18.18
CA CYS A 89 8.00 7.05 17.80
C CYS A 89 6.53 7.36 17.45
N GLY A 90 5.64 6.35 17.40
CA GLY A 90 4.25 6.52 16.97
C GLY A 90 4.15 6.96 15.50
N ALA A 91 5.06 6.49 14.66
CA ALA A 91 5.17 6.86 13.24
C ALA A 91 4.17 6.12 12.34
N VAL A 92 3.36 5.23 12.88
CA VAL A 92 2.41 4.40 12.15
C VAL A 92 0.98 4.76 12.53
N GLN A 93 0.17 5.18 11.53
CA GLN A 93 -1.28 5.31 11.68
C GLN A 93 -1.98 4.26 10.81
N CYS A 94 -2.49 4.60 9.63
CA CYS A 94 -3.04 3.56 8.76
C CYS A 94 -1.97 2.55 8.30
N GLY A 95 -0.70 2.96 8.21
CA GLY A 95 0.45 2.11 7.90
C GLY A 95 0.65 1.78 6.43
N PHE A 96 -0.27 2.19 5.55
CA PHE A 96 -0.23 1.80 4.13
C PHE A 96 1.01 2.31 3.39
N CYS A 97 1.50 3.51 3.72
CA CYS A 97 2.71 4.10 3.15
C CYS A 97 4.01 3.62 3.84
N THR A 98 3.91 3.03 5.02
CA THR A 98 5.06 2.79 5.91
C THR A 98 6.10 1.86 5.31
N PRO A 99 5.76 0.70 4.70
CA PRO A 99 6.78 -0.15 4.08
C PRO A 99 7.57 0.56 2.98
N GLY A 100 6.90 1.39 2.16
CA GLY A 100 7.57 2.21 1.15
C GLY A 100 8.53 3.24 1.75
N MET A 101 8.20 3.81 2.92
CA MET A 101 9.08 4.72 3.65
C MET A 101 10.26 4.00 4.28
N VAL A 102 10.06 2.80 4.82
CA VAL A 102 11.13 1.93 5.33
C VAL A 102 12.14 1.63 4.22
N ILE A 103 11.70 1.29 3.03
CA ILE A 103 12.59 1.04 1.89
C ILE A 103 13.31 2.31 1.44
N SER A 104 12.66 3.47 1.44
CA SER A 104 13.32 4.75 1.15
C SER A 104 14.39 5.08 2.21
N ALA A 105 14.06 4.86 3.49
CA ALA A 105 15.00 5.03 4.59
C ALA A 105 16.18 4.04 4.50
N LYS A 106 15.92 2.76 4.18
CA LYS A 106 16.97 1.75 3.94
C LYS A 106 17.96 2.23 2.87
N GLY A 107 17.45 2.72 1.73
CA GLY A 107 18.30 3.25 0.67
C GLY A 107 19.15 4.45 1.09
N LEU A 108 18.66 5.28 2.02
CA LEU A 108 19.44 6.36 2.63
C LEU A 108 20.50 5.80 3.58
N LEU A 109 20.09 4.94 4.52
CA LEU A 109 20.97 4.45 5.60
C LEU A 109 22.11 3.56 5.09
N ASP A 110 21.94 2.89 3.95
CA ASP A 110 23.00 2.13 3.29
C ASP A 110 24.13 3.04 2.75
N GLN A 111 23.82 4.30 2.46
CA GLN A 111 24.77 5.29 1.95
C GLN A 111 25.25 6.25 3.03
N SER A 112 24.38 6.62 3.96
CA SER A 112 24.64 7.54 5.07
C SER A 112 24.11 6.94 6.38
N PRO A 113 24.95 6.21 7.14
CA PRO A 113 24.52 5.57 8.39
C PRO A 113 24.18 6.54 9.53
N ASP A 114 24.57 7.81 9.40
CA ASP A 114 24.33 8.88 10.37
C ASP A 114 23.73 10.12 9.69
N PRO A 115 22.50 10.00 9.17
CA PRO A 115 21.90 11.09 8.42
C PRO A 115 21.42 12.23 9.34
N THR A 116 21.48 13.43 8.81
CA THR A 116 20.76 14.57 9.39
C THR A 116 19.25 14.46 9.15
N ARG A 117 18.44 15.17 9.94
CA ARG A 117 16.99 15.25 9.69
C ARG A 117 16.65 15.76 8.30
N GLN A 118 17.42 16.70 7.76
CA GLN A 118 17.22 17.22 6.41
C GLN A 118 17.46 16.16 5.33
N GLU A 119 18.47 15.31 5.49
CA GLU A 119 18.72 14.19 4.59
C GLU A 119 17.60 13.15 4.67
N VAL A 120 17.08 12.86 5.87
CA VAL A 120 15.93 11.99 6.06
C VAL A 120 14.69 12.56 5.35
N ALA A 121 14.35 13.83 5.59
CA ALA A 121 13.24 14.51 4.92
C ALA A 121 13.40 14.48 3.39
N PHE A 122 14.61 14.72 2.89
CA PHE A 122 14.91 14.66 1.46
C PHE A 122 14.76 13.24 0.89
N ALA A 123 15.20 12.21 1.59
CA ALA A 123 15.04 10.83 1.16
C ALA A 123 13.55 10.42 1.08
N LEU A 124 12.74 10.91 2.01
CA LEU A 124 11.30 10.62 2.08
C LEU A 124 10.43 11.50 1.17
N ARG A 125 10.99 12.51 0.48
CA ARG A 125 10.22 13.46 -0.36
C ARG A 125 9.34 12.84 -1.43
N ASN A 126 9.65 11.62 -1.83
CA ASN A 126 8.91 10.86 -2.84
C ASN A 126 7.87 9.89 -2.25
N ASN A 127 7.67 9.92 -0.93
CA ASN A 127 6.69 9.10 -0.22
C ASN A 127 5.61 10.00 0.38
N ILE A 128 4.36 9.76 0.03
CA ILE A 128 3.22 10.55 0.53
C ILE A 128 2.59 9.82 1.72
N CYS A 129 2.48 10.53 2.84
CA CYS A 129 1.68 10.13 3.98
C CYS A 129 0.60 11.17 4.26
N ARG A 130 -0.65 10.74 4.35
CA ARG A 130 -1.79 11.63 4.67
C ARG A 130 -2.09 11.70 6.17
N CYS A 131 -1.50 10.81 6.97
CA CYS A 131 -1.91 10.60 8.36
C CYS A 131 -1.00 11.31 9.39
N THR A 132 0.34 11.24 9.23
CA THR A 132 1.29 11.46 10.33
C THR A 132 1.86 12.87 10.44
N GLY A 133 1.88 13.63 9.34
CA GLY A 133 2.59 14.91 9.27
C GLY A 133 4.11 14.79 9.24
N TYR A 134 4.66 13.59 8.99
CA TYR A 134 6.07 13.24 8.76
C TYR A 134 7.02 13.30 9.97
N GLN A 135 6.89 14.25 10.89
CA GLN A 135 7.85 14.45 11.98
C GLN A 135 8.19 13.14 12.73
N LYS A 136 7.17 12.38 13.14
CA LYS A 136 7.36 11.10 13.82
C LYS A 136 8.03 10.03 12.94
N ILE A 137 7.83 10.09 11.64
CA ILE A 137 8.50 9.19 10.69
C ILE A 137 9.99 9.55 10.60
N GLU A 138 10.31 10.84 10.54
CA GLU A 138 11.71 11.30 10.56
C GLU A 138 12.40 10.90 11.86
N ASP A 139 11.73 11.06 13.02
CA ASP A 139 12.22 10.62 14.31
C ASP A 139 12.50 9.11 14.32
N ALA A 140 11.59 8.31 13.75
CA ALA A 140 11.74 6.87 13.64
C ALA A 140 12.94 6.47 12.77
N VAL A 141 13.16 7.15 11.63
CA VAL A 141 14.32 6.88 10.77
C VAL A 141 15.62 7.25 11.47
N LEU A 142 15.69 8.38 12.18
CA LEU A 142 16.86 8.77 12.96
C LEU A 142 17.14 7.77 14.10
N LEU A 143 16.10 7.30 14.80
CA LEU A 143 16.24 6.25 15.82
C LEU A 143 16.74 4.94 15.21
N THR A 144 16.20 4.55 14.05
CA THR A 144 16.65 3.37 13.28
C THR A 144 18.14 3.50 12.94
N ALA A 145 18.56 4.65 12.40
CA ALA A 145 19.96 4.92 12.04
C ALA A 145 20.88 4.72 13.24
N ARG A 146 20.53 5.28 14.40
CA ARG A 146 21.30 5.15 15.63
C ARG A 146 21.41 3.69 16.08
N LEU A 147 20.28 2.96 16.17
CA LEU A 147 20.27 1.57 16.64
C LEU A 147 21.05 0.62 15.72
N LEU A 148 20.99 0.83 14.40
CA LEU A 148 21.74 0.03 13.45
C LEU A 148 23.23 0.35 13.51
N ARG A 149 23.62 1.62 13.52
CA ARG A 149 25.02 2.06 13.58
C ARG A 149 25.73 1.62 14.85
N GLU A 150 25.05 1.74 15.99
CA GLU A 150 25.60 1.37 17.30
C GLU A 150 25.51 -0.14 17.57
N ASN A 151 24.90 -0.89 16.68
CA ASN A 151 24.54 -2.30 16.89
C ASN A 151 23.87 -2.54 18.26
N ALA A 152 23.11 -1.53 18.73
CA ALA A 152 22.48 -1.57 20.05
C ALA A 152 21.33 -2.58 20.06
N PRO A 153 21.10 -3.33 21.14
CA PRO A 153 19.93 -4.20 21.24
C PRO A 153 18.64 -3.38 21.07
N VAL A 154 17.62 -4.01 20.47
CA VAL A 154 16.27 -3.39 20.44
C VAL A 154 15.75 -3.34 21.85
N PRO A 155 15.39 -2.14 22.39
CA PRO A 155 14.88 -2.04 23.74
C PRO A 155 13.60 -2.85 23.90
N HIS A 156 13.47 -3.52 25.03
CA HIS A 156 12.23 -4.15 25.45
C HIS A 156 11.48 -3.17 26.36
N GLU A 157 10.24 -2.90 26.05
CA GLU A 157 9.40 -2.00 26.84
C GLU A 157 8.29 -2.82 27.50
N ASP A 158 8.27 -2.83 28.84
CA ASP A 158 7.20 -3.48 29.60
C ASP A 158 6.09 -2.49 29.89
N PHE A 159 4.90 -2.79 29.41
CA PHE A 159 3.70 -1.99 29.64
C PHE A 159 2.78 -2.67 30.65
N THR A 160 2.31 -1.91 31.62
CA THR A 160 1.40 -2.41 32.67
C THR A 160 -0.07 -2.24 32.30
N GLY A 161 -0.37 -1.45 31.27
CA GLY A 161 -1.71 -1.10 30.83
C GLY A 161 -2.43 -0.09 31.73
N LYS A 162 -1.69 0.60 32.61
CA LYS A 162 -2.25 1.62 33.50
C LYS A 162 -2.57 2.91 32.74
N VAL A 163 -3.54 3.66 33.27
CA VAL A 163 -3.87 4.99 32.76
C VAL A 163 -2.64 5.91 32.87
N GLY A 164 -2.32 6.61 31.79
CA GLY A 164 -1.16 7.48 31.67
C GLY A 164 0.06 6.85 30.98
N GLU A 165 0.07 5.54 30.72
CA GLU A 165 1.09 4.92 29.90
C GLU A 165 0.88 5.24 28.41
N ASN A 166 2.00 5.44 27.70
CA ASN A 166 1.99 5.61 26.26
C ASN A 166 2.08 4.24 25.58
N LEU A 167 0.95 3.53 25.55
CA LEU A 167 0.89 2.19 24.92
C LEU A 167 1.13 2.28 23.41
N PRO A 168 2.00 1.43 22.86
CA PRO A 168 2.21 1.38 21.44
C PRO A 168 0.99 0.80 20.72
N ARG A 169 0.83 1.19 19.46
CA ARG A 169 -0.18 0.59 18.60
C ARG A 169 0.14 -0.88 18.34
N VAL A 170 -0.79 -1.79 18.64
CA VAL A 170 -0.56 -3.25 18.60
C VAL A 170 -0.20 -3.79 17.21
N ASP A 171 -0.70 -3.16 16.14
CA ASP A 171 -0.47 -3.57 14.75
C ASP A 171 0.64 -2.76 14.06
N ALA A 172 1.33 -1.85 14.77
CA ALA A 172 2.38 -1.02 14.20
C ALA A 172 3.60 -1.84 13.70
N PRO A 173 4.10 -2.86 14.40
CA PRO A 173 5.19 -3.67 13.90
C PRO A 173 4.87 -4.32 12.54
N ALA A 174 3.74 -5.02 12.44
CA ALA A 174 3.32 -5.67 11.22
C ALA A 174 3.10 -4.68 10.06
N LYS A 175 2.54 -3.50 10.34
CA LYS A 175 2.38 -2.42 9.37
C LYS A 175 3.71 -1.85 8.91
N THR A 176 4.70 -1.77 9.79
CA THR A 176 6.02 -1.23 9.45
C THR A 176 6.77 -2.10 8.48
N ILE A 177 6.84 -3.39 8.75
CA ILE A 177 7.57 -4.35 7.91
C ILE A 177 6.75 -4.89 6.73
N GLY A 178 5.49 -4.48 6.60
CA GLY A 178 4.62 -4.81 5.47
C GLY A 178 3.90 -6.15 5.56
N THR A 179 3.94 -6.83 6.72
CA THR A 179 3.22 -8.11 6.96
C THR A 179 1.77 -7.92 7.37
N ALA A 180 1.34 -6.68 7.67
CA ALA A 180 -0.06 -6.39 7.93
C ALA A 180 -0.89 -6.58 6.66
N GLU A 181 -1.99 -7.29 6.78
CA GLU A 181 -2.92 -7.56 5.71
C GLU A 181 -3.94 -6.42 5.58
N TYR A 182 -4.16 -5.93 4.37
CA TYR A 182 -5.17 -4.94 4.02
C TYR A 182 -6.21 -5.59 3.11
N THR A 183 -7.37 -4.95 2.96
CA THR A 183 -8.46 -5.47 2.12
C THR A 183 -8.01 -5.84 0.70
N ASP A 184 -7.08 -5.04 0.13
CA ASP A 184 -6.50 -5.28 -1.20
C ASP A 184 -5.55 -6.49 -1.26
N ASP A 185 -5.08 -6.96 -0.11
CA ASP A 185 -4.18 -8.13 -0.03
C ASP A 185 -4.95 -9.45 0.13
N ILE A 186 -6.25 -9.39 0.49
CA ILE A 186 -7.07 -10.57 0.77
C ILE A 186 -7.42 -11.31 -0.52
N ARG A 187 -7.18 -12.61 -0.54
CA ARG A 187 -7.53 -13.51 -1.64
C ARG A 187 -8.20 -14.76 -1.07
N LEU A 188 -9.47 -14.96 -1.38
CA LEU A 188 -10.23 -16.12 -0.95
C LEU A 188 -10.50 -17.08 -2.13
N PRO A 189 -10.52 -18.40 -1.90
CA PRO A 189 -10.92 -19.33 -2.95
C PRO A 189 -12.33 -18.99 -3.47
N GLY A 190 -12.48 -18.85 -4.78
CA GLY A 190 -13.76 -18.49 -5.39
C GLY A 190 -14.20 -17.04 -5.21
N MET A 191 -13.32 -16.15 -4.72
CA MET A 191 -13.62 -14.72 -4.55
C MET A 191 -13.96 -14.08 -5.91
N LEU A 192 -15.04 -13.32 -5.93
CA LEU A 192 -15.47 -12.55 -7.10
C LEU A 192 -14.87 -11.14 -7.05
N ILE A 193 -14.65 -10.58 -8.22
CA ILE A 193 -14.22 -9.19 -8.39
C ILE A 193 -15.45 -8.36 -8.75
N GLY A 194 -15.76 -7.35 -7.94
CA GLY A 194 -16.81 -6.39 -8.23
C GLY A 194 -16.29 -5.21 -9.04
N GLY A 195 -17.01 -4.86 -10.09
CA GLY A 195 -16.79 -3.63 -10.87
C GLY A 195 -18.00 -2.70 -10.79
N VAL A 196 -17.79 -1.39 -10.87
CA VAL A 196 -18.84 -0.39 -10.87
C VAL A 196 -18.80 0.38 -12.19
N VAL A 197 -19.95 0.46 -12.87
CA VAL A 197 -20.14 1.36 -14.03
C VAL A 197 -20.53 2.73 -13.49
N ARG A 198 -19.72 3.71 -13.77
CA ARG A 198 -19.91 5.10 -13.31
C ARG A 198 -20.54 5.95 -14.40
N SER A 199 -21.23 7.02 -13.99
CA SER A 199 -21.76 8.00 -14.94
C SER A 199 -20.64 8.83 -15.58
N GLU A 200 -20.72 9.05 -16.88
CA GLU A 200 -19.87 10.01 -17.61
C GLU A 200 -20.36 11.44 -17.46
N TYR A 201 -21.60 11.62 -16.99
CA TYR A 201 -22.24 12.93 -16.85
C TYR A 201 -22.30 13.36 -15.38
N PRO A 202 -21.97 14.60 -15.06
CA PRO A 202 -22.03 15.11 -13.68
C PRO A 202 -23.47 15.24 -13.17
N ARG A 203 -24.45 15.36 -14.08
CA ARG A 203 -25.88 15.39 -13.77
C ARG A 203 -26.70 14.89 -14.96
N ALA A 204 -27.48 13.84 -14.74
CA ALA A 204 -28.32 13.22 -15.77
C ALA A 204 -29.42 12.37 -15.17
N ILE A 205 -30.53 12.19 -15.91
CA ILE A 205 -31.58 11.22 -15.60
C ILE A 205 -31.27 9.92 -16.36
N ILE A 206 -31.24 8.79 -15.64
CA ILE A 206 -31.09 7.46 -16.26
C ILE A 206 -32.41 7.09 -16.94
N LYS A 207 -32.40 6.98 -18.26
CA LYS A 207 -33.59 6.61 -19.05
C LYS A 207 -33.74 5.10 -19.18
N SER A 208 -32.61 4.39 -19.33
CA SER A 208 -32.60 2.94 -19.47
C SER A 208 -31.26 2.38 -19.03
N ILE A 209 -31.25 1.12 -18.61
CA ILE A 209 -30.07 0.32 -18.32
C ILE A 209 -30.25 -1.02 -19.02
N ASP A 210 -29.44 -1.28 -20.03
CA ASP A 210 -29.39 -2.59 -20.70
C ASP A 210 -28.17 -3.37 -20.18
N VAL A 211 -28.44 -4.47 -19.51
CA VAL A 211 -27.41 -5.36 -18.93
C VAL A 211 -27.16 -6.61 -19.77
N THR A 212 -27.86 -6.79 -20.89
CA THR A 212 -27.90 -8.04 -21.67
C THR A 212 -26.51 -8.44 -22.16
N ALA A 213 -25.81 -7.52 -22.80
CA ALA A 213 -24.46 -7.77 -23.33
C ALA A 213 -23.46 -8.07 -22.21
N ALA A 214 -23.52 -7.29 -21.12
CA ALA A 214 -22.64 -7.49 -19.98
C ALA A 214 -22.88 -8.83 -19.26
N ALA A 215 -24.14 -9.20 -19.07
CA ALA A 215 -24.50 -10.48 -18.45
C ALA A 215 -24.12 -11.70 -19.29
N ALA A 216 -24.01 -11.53 -20.62
CA ALA A 216 -23.61 -12.61 -21.54
C ALA A 216 -22.08 -12.82 -21.63
N LEU A 217 -21.27 -11.94 -21.04
CA LEU A 217 -19.81 -12.06 -21.10
C LEU A 217 -19.32 -13.26 -20.30
N PRO A 218 -18.39 -14.09 -20.84
CA PRO A 218 -17.77 -15.16 -20.08
C PRO A 218 -17.06 -14.63 -18.81
N GLY A 219 -17.33 -15.25 -17.67
CA GLY A 219 -16.76 -14.88 -16.39
C GLY A 219 -17.59 -13.83 -15.60
N VAL A 220 -18.62 -13.23 -16.19
CA VAL A 220 -19.57 -12.40 -15.47
C VAL A 220 -20.59 -13.31 -14.79
N LEU A 221 -20.56 -13.31 -13.46
CA LEU A 221 -21.50 -14.12 -12.67
C LEU A 221 -22.85 -13.42 -12.51
N ARG A 222 -22.85 -12.11 -12.30
CA ARG A 222 -24.06 -11.31 -12.12
C ARG A 222 -23.81 -9.84 -12.45
N VAL A 223 -24.81 -9.20 -13.06
CA VAL A 223 -24.91 -7.74 -13.16
C VAL A 223 -26.01 -7.30 -12.19
N VAL A 224 -25.68 -6.35 -11.31
CA VAL A 224 -26.58 -5.85 -10.25
C VAL A 224 -26.99 -4.44 -10.58
N THR A 225 -28.29 -4.16 -10.52
CA THR A 225 -28.90 -2.84 -10.70
C THR A 225 -29.63 -2.40 -9.42
N ALA A 226 -30.17 -1.20 -9.40
CA ALA A 226 -30.96 -0.71 -8.26
C ALA A 226 -32.20 -1.59 -7.98
N ALA A 227 -32.74 -2.30 -8.98
CA ALA A 227 -33.87 -3.19 -8.84
C ALA A 227 -33.53 -4.48 -8.05
N ASP A 228 -32.25 -4.85 -7.99
CA ASP A 228 -31.76 -6.03 -7.29
C ASP A 228 -31.48 -5.77 -5.80
N LEU A 229 -31.54 -4.51 -5.36
CA LEU A 229 -31.22 -4.17 -3.96
C LEU A 229 -32.34 -4.66 -3.03
N PRO A 230 -32.00 -5.49 -2.00
CA PRO A 230 -33.02 -6.08 -1.11
C PRO A 230 -33.54 -5.11 -0.05
N GLY A 231 -32.95 -3.92 0.05
CA GLY A 231 -33.25 -2.96 1.11
C GLY A 231 -33.50 -1.55 0.58
N GLN A 232 -33.07 -0.57 1.36
CA GLN A 232 -33.23 0.83 0.98
C GLN A 232 -32.29 1.20 -0.15
N VAL A 233 -32.82 1.77 -1.21
CA VAL A 233 -32.05 2.23 -2.38
C VAL A 233 -31.33 3.56 -2.15
N LYS A 234 -31.72 4.30 -1.09
CA LYS A 234 -31.03 5.52 -0.65
C LYS A 234 -30.45 5.39 0.74
N VAL A 235 -29.24 5.88 0.89
CA VAL A 235 -28.50 5.94 2.14
C VAL A 235 -28.07 7.38 2.41
N GLY A 236 -27.53 7.63 3.59
CA GLY A 236 -26.98 8.95 3.99
C GLY A 236 -26.85 9.02 5.49
N HIS A 237 -25.87 9.78 5.97
CA HIS A 237 -25.56 9.87 7.39
C HIS A 237 -26.60 10.69 8.16
N LEU A 238 -26.98 11.85 7.65
CA LEU A 238 -27.99 12.74 8.24
C LEU A 238 -29.32 12.70 7.46
N LYS A 239 -29.24 12.64 6.14
CA LYS A 239 -30.38 12.52 5.25
C LYS A 239 -30.15 11.37 4.28
N ARG A 240 -31.21 10.61 3.98
CA ARG A 240 -31.16 9.51 3.00
C ARG A 240 -31.34 10.06 1.59
N ASP A 241 -30.35 10.74 1.07
CA ASP A 241 -30.37 11.44 -0.22
C ASP A 241 -29.39 10.87 -1.25
N GLN A 242 -28.52 9.93 -0.85
CA GLN A 242 -27.52 9.30 -1.72
C GLN A 242 -28.02 7.95 -2.23
N TRP A 243 -28.03 7.76 -3.54
CA TRP A 243 -28.33 6.46 -4.13
C TRP A 243 -27.21 5.45 -3.85
N VAL A 244 -27.56 4.23 -3.48
CA VAL A 244 -26.61 3.10 -3.46
C VAL A 244 -26.26 2.70 -4.90
N LEU A 245 -27.28 2.51 -5.72
CA LEU A 245 -27.25 2.41 -7.18
C LEU A 245 -28.36 3.27 -7.72
N VAL A 246 -28.10 4.07 -8.76
CA VAL A 246 -29.12 4.97 -9.32
C VAL A 246 -30.13 4.15 -10.13
N PRO A 247 -31.44 4.22 -9.83
CA PRO A 247 -32.46 3.48 -10.59
C PRO A 247 -32.78 4.14 -11.93
N ILE A 248 -33.47 3.42 -12.80
CA ILE A 248 -34.09 4.00 -13.99
C ILE A 248 -35.07 5.10 -13.54
N GLY A 249 -35.03 6.27 -14.17
CA GLY A 249 -35.77 7.47 -13.76
C GLY A 249 -35.10 8.27 -12.64
N GLY A 250 -34.04 7.74 -12.02
CA GLY A 250 -33.24 8.45 -11.02
C GLY A 250 -32.25 9.44 -11.61
N GLU A 251 -31.91 10.46 -10.84
CA GLU A 251 -30.94 11.48 -11.21
C GLU A 251 -29.56 11.12 -10.65
N VAL A 252 -28.54 11.08 -11.50
CA VAL A 252 -27.13 11.10 -11.08
C VAL A 252 -26.71 12.51 -10.69
N HIS A 253 -25.91 12.63 -9.62
CA HIS A 253 -25.50 13.93 -9.07
C HIS A 253 -24.01 14.25 -9.29
N PHE A 254 -23.21 13.31 -9.77
CA PHE A 254 -21.77 13.46 -10.02
C PHE A 254 -21.24 12.32 -10.93
N CYS A 255 -20.08 12.55 -11.54
CA CYS A 255 -19.35 11.49 -12.24
C CYS A 255 -18.71 10.56 -11.22
N GLY A 256 -19.26 9.38 -10.98
CA GLY A 256 -18.69 8.51 -9.97
C GLY A 256 -19.57 7.36 -9.49
#